data_890e0fc301aff654df9c180f4f93d223
#
_entry.id   890e0fc301aff654df9c180f4f93d223
#
_cell.length_a   1.000
_cell.length_b   1.000
_cell.length_c   1.000
_cell.angle_alpha   90.00
_cell.angle_beta   90.00
_cell.angle_gamma   90.00
#
_symmetry.space_group_name_H-M   'P 1'
#
loop_
_entity.id
_entity.type
_entity.pdbx_description
1 polymer ?
#
loop_
_entity_poly.entity_id
_entity_poly.type
_entity_poly.pdbx_seq_one_letter_code
_entity_poly.pdbx_strand_id
1 'polypeptide(L)'
;MARKISLSQWWNKYGVYVVILIFLIFFAAILYVHFSKPELFEEGLIEIYSDDNPLIHSQKALYVPSQRKSESKGERICKEVAERLFKRPFHKIRPDFLKNDKTGKNMEIDMYNDELKLGIEYNGIQHYKFSPYYHRNGQKDFEEQLYRDKLKEQRCEEHNIKLIVVPYLVKPNEIENYIRVKAQNLGILV
;
A
#
# COMPACT_ATOMS: atom_id res chain seq x y z
N MET A 1 -38.04 -5.20 50.79
CA MET A 1 -37.66 -6.39 50.02
C MET A 1 -37.46 -5.99 48.55
N ALA A 2 -36.25 -5.96 48.07
CA ALA A 2 -35.97 -5.67 46.64
C ALA A 2 -36.31 -6.91 45.80
N ARG A 3 -37.21 -6.76 44.84
CA ARG A 3 -37.53 -7.84 43.87
C ARG A 3 -36.29 -8.17 43.06
N LYS A 4 -35.77 -9.39 43.17
CA LYS A 4 -34.72 -9.92 42.25
C LYS A 4 -35.31 -10.02 40.84
N ILE A 5 -34.80 -9.21 39.93
CA ILE A 5 -35.14 -9.30 38.50
C ILE A 5 -34.53 -10.59 37.96
N SER A 6 -35.28 -11.40 37.21
CA SER A 6 -34.75 -12.60 36.58
C SER A 6 -33.80 -12.22 35.46
N LEU A 7 -32.84 -13.12 35.14
CA LEU A 7 -31.82 -12.89 34.08
C LEU A 7 -32.49 -12.60 32.71
N SER A 8 -33.61 -13.28 32.42
CA SER A 8 -34.38 -13.07 31.19
C SER A 8 -35.05 -11.70 31.13
N GLN A 9 -35.62 -11.24 32.26
CA GLN A 9 -36.22 -9.90 32.33
C GLN A 9 -35.16 -8.80 32.22
N TRP A 10 -33.98 -9.01 32.81
CA TRP A 10 -32.85 -8.11 32.69
C TRP A 10 -32.37 -8.05 31.23
N TRP A 11 -32.20 -9.21 30.57
CA TRP A 11 -31.75 -9.29 29.17
C TRP A 11 -32.75 -8.63 28.20
N ASN A 12 -34.05 -8.86 28.38
CA ASN A 12 -35.06 -8.21 27.54
C ASN A 12 -35.07 -6.68 27.71
N LYS A 13 -34.68 -6.17 28.87
CA LYS A 13 -34.64 -4.72 29.14
C LYS A 13 -33.35 -4.06 28.72
N TYR A 14 -32.23 -4.76 28.88
CA TYR A 14 -30.88 -4.16 28.70
C TYR A 14 -30.03 -4.82 27.63
N GLY A 15 -30.44 -5.97 27.09
CA GLY A 15 -29.64 -6.76 26.12
C GLY A 15 -29.20 -5.97 24.89
N VAL A 16 -30.09 -5.10 24.36
CA VAL A 16 -29.75 -4.24 23.22
C VAL A 16 -28.63 -3.28 23.57
N TYR A 17 -28.65 -2.69 24.75
CA TYR A 17 -27.60 -1.77 25.19
C TYR A 17 -26.27 -2.47 25.42
N VAL A 18 -26.30 -3.70 25.93
CA VAL A 18 -25.09 -4.53 26.09
C VAL A 18 -24.47 -4.84 24.72
N VAL A 19 -25.28 -5.21 23.75
CA VAL A 19 -24.79 -5.47 22.38
C VAL A 19 -24.18 -4.21 21.76
N ILE A 20 -24.87 -3.07 21.89
CA ILE A 20 -24.34 -1.77 21.41
C ILE A 20 -23.03 -1.43 22.09
N LEU A 21 -22.92 -1.63 23.40
CA LEU A 21 -21.70 -1.36 24.15
C LEU A 21 -20.53 -2.24 23.68
N ILE A 22 -20.77 -3.52 23.45
CA ILE A 22 -19.77 -4.44 22.91
C ILE A 22 -19.31 -3.97 21.52
N PHE A 23 -20.22 -3.58 20.63
CA PHE A 23 -19.88 -3.04 19.32
C PHE A 23 -19.05 -1.75 19.43
N LEU A 24 -19.40 -0.85 20.35
CA LEU A 24 -18.63 0.39 20.54
C LEU A 24 -17.22 0.11 21.06
N ILE A 25 -17.06 -0.86 21.97
CA ILE A 25 -15.74 -1.26 22.49
C ILE A 25 -14.90 -1.87 21.35
N PHE A 26 -15.47 -2.77 20.53
CA PHE A 26 -14.80 -3.36 19.39
C PHE A 26 -14.40 -2.29 18.36
N PHE A 27 -15.30 -1.37 18.06
CA PHE A 27 -15.04 -0.27 17.14
C PHE A 27 -13.94 0.67 17.65
N ALA A 28 -13.97 1.01 18.94
CA ALA A 28 -12.93 1.80 19.57
C ALA A 28 -11.57 1.08 19.58
N ALA A 29 -11.55 -0.24 19.79
CA ALA A 29 -10.33 -1.05 19.71
C ALA A 29 -9.76 -1.09 18.30
N ILE A 30 -10.60 -1.23 17.26
CA ILE A 30 -10.19 -1.17 15.86
C ILE A 30 -9.59 0.21 15.53
N LEU A 31 -10.26 1.29 15.95
CA LEU A 31 -9.74 2.65 15.75
C LEU A 31 -8.42 2.85 16.50
N TYR A 32 -8.32 2.36 17.72
CA TYR A 32 -7.07 2.45 18.49
C TYR A 32 -5.92 1.75 17.80
N VAL A 33 -6.12 0.52 17.32
CA VAL A 33 -5.10 -0.23 16.56
C VAL A 33 -4.75 0.49 15.27
N HIS A 34 -5.74 0.99 14.54
CA HIS A 34 -5.53 1.71 13.28
C HIS A 34 -4.69 2.99 13.45
N PHE A 35 -4.95 3.76 14.52
CA PHE A 35 -4.23 5.02 14.78
C PHE A 35 -2.92 4.85 15.54
N SER A 36 -2.81 3.83 16.41
CA SER A 36 -1.63 3.66 17.29
C SER A 36 -0.59 2.70 16.73
N LYS A 37 -0.97 1.82 15.81
CA LYS A 37 -0.09 0.80 15.19
C LYS A 37 -0.49 0.55 13.73
N PRO A 38 -0.29 1.52 12.84
CA PRO A 38 -0.61 1.36 11.42
C PRO A 38 0.14 0.18 10.78
N GLU A 39 1.35 -0.13 11.25
CA GLU A 39 2.17 -1.28 10.84
C GLU A 39 1.48 -2.64 11.01
N LEU A 40 0.68 -2.84 12.06
CA LEU A 40 -0.05 -4.11 12.24
C LEU A 40 -1.18 -4.29 11.22
N PHE A 41 -1.68 -3.20 10.66
CA PHE A 41 -2.68 -3.25 9.59
C PHE A 41 -2.04 -3.59 8.24
N GLU A 42 -0.81 -3.13 8.01
CA GLU A 42 -0.03 -3.48 6.81
C GLU A 42 0.47 -4.92 6.88
N GLU A 43 0.93 -5.39 8.05
CA GLU A 43 1.33 -6.80 8.26
C GLU A 43 0.14 -7.76 8.10
N GLY A 44 -1.03 -7.43 8.62
CA GLY A 44 -2.24 -8.24 8.46
C GLY A 44 -2.72 -8.35 7.02
N LEU A 45 -2.54 -7.30 6.22
CA LEU A 45 -2.80 -7.35 4.78
C LEU A 45 -1.78 -8.23 4.04
N ILE A 46 -0.51 -8.21 4.47
CA ILE A 46 0.55 -9.07 3.92
C ILE A 46 0.24 -10.54 4.22
N GLU A 47 -0.29 -10.87 5.40
CA GLU A 47 -0.62 -12.24 5.79
C GLU A 47 -1.84 -12.79 5.06
N ILE A 48 -2.86 -11.96 4.83
CA ILE A 48 -4.05 -12.32 4.01
C ILE A 48 -3.66 -12.59 2.55
N TYR A 49 -2.58 -11.97 2.07
CA TYR A 49 -2.06 -12.10 0.72
C TYR A 49 -0.79 -12.97 0.63
N SER A 50 -0.47 -13.75 1.67
CA SER A 50 0.67 -14.68 1.65
C SER A 50 0.49 -15.79 0.60
N ASP A 51 1.61 -16.34 0.10
CA ASP A 51 1.61 -17.38 -0.96
C ASP A 51 0.91 -18.69 -0.55
N ASP A 52 0.61 -18.88 0.73
CA ASP A 52 -0.10 -20.04 1.25
C ASP A 52 -1.63 -19.95 1.07
N ASN A 53 -2.13 -18.79 0.56
CA ASN A 53 -3.55 -18.65 0.26
C ASN A 53 -3.89 -19.37 -1.06
N PRO A 54 -4.71 -20.44 -1.03
CA PRO A 54 -5.03 -21.27 -2.20
C PRO A 54 -5.70 -20.49 -3.35
N LEU A 55 -6.27 -19.32 -3.09
CA LEU A 55 -6.88 -18.45 -4.12
C LEU A 55 -5.83 -17.74 -5.00
N ILE A 56 -4.59 -17.60 -4.52
CA ILE A 56 -3.51 -16.98 -5.28
C ILE A 56 -2.83 -17.98 -6.23
N HIS A 57 -2.82 -19.27 -5.88
CA HIS A 57 -2.21 -20.32 -6.71
C HIS A 57 -2.84 -20.49 -8.09
N SER A 58 -4.14 -20.18 -8.23
CA SER A 58 -4.85 -20.33 -9.52
C SER A 58 -4.50 -19.24 -10.55
N GLN A 59 -3.90 -18.13 -10.15
CA GLN A 59 -3.52 -17.04 -11.07
C GLN A 59 -2.04 -17.05 -11.49
N LYS A 60 -1.23 -17.96 -10.93
CA LYS A 60 0.22 -18.06 -11.23
C LYS A 60 0.55 -18.57 -12.63
N ALA A 61 -0.41 -19.12 -13.36
CA ALA A 61 -0.17 -19.85 -14.62
C ALA A 61 -0.08 -18.99 -15.89
N LEU A 62 -0.26 -17.68 -15.83
CA LEU A 62 -0.41 -16.83 -17.03
C LEU A 62 0.59 -15.66 -17.17
N TYR A 63 1.64 -15.58 -16.35
CA TYR A 63 2.61 -14.49 -16.51
C TYR A 63 3.89 -14.94 -17.19
N VAL A 64 4.01 -14.66 -18.49
CA VAL A 64 5.26 -14.74 -19.27
C VAL A 64 5.83 -13.32 -19.41
N PRO A 65 7.00 -12.99 -18.83
CA PRO A 65 7.56 -11.65 -18.95
C PRO A 65 8.18 -11.44 -20.34
N SER A 66 7.73 -10.43 -21.07
CA SER A 66 8.40 -10.00 -22.29
C SER A 66 9.67 -9.19 -21.97
N GLN A 67 10.78 -9.55 -22.60
CA GLN A 67 12.07 -8.88 -22.46
C GLN A 67 12.11 -7.54 -23.24
N ARG A 68 11.46 -6.51 -22.75
CA ARG A 68 11.74 -5.11 -23.16
C ARG A 68 11.62 -4.23 -21.94
N LYS A 69 12.53 -3.24 -21.79
CA LYS A 69 12.42 -2.12 -20.83
C LYS A 69 11.21 -1.22 -21.18
N SER A 70 10.06 -1.80 -21.34
CA SER A 70 8.80 -1.11 -21.53
C SER A 70 8.14 -0.99 -20.16
N GLU A 71 7.55 0.15 -19.93
CA GLU A 71 6.63 0.41 -18.82
C GLU A 71 5.75 -0.82 -18.57
N SER A 72 5.69 -1.29 -17.34
CA SER A 72 4.87 -2.45 -16.99
C SER A 72 3.39 -2.11 -17.17
N LYS A 73 2.54 -3.12 -17.33
CA LYS A 73 1.09 -2.91 -17.43
C LYS A 73 0.56 -2.14 -16.21
N GLY A 74 1.10 -2.44 -15.00
CA GLY A 74 0.72 -1.76 -13.77
C GLY A 74 1.14 -0.30 -13.75
N GLU A 75 2.38 0.02 -14.13
CA GLU A 75 2.87 1.40 -14.25
C GLU A 75 2.01 2.21 -15.21
N ARG A 76 1.70 1.65 -16.40
CA ARG A 76 0.85 2.33 -17.38
C ARG A 76 -0.54 2.64 -16.84
N ILE A 77 -1.19 1.68 -16.18
CA ILE A 77 -2.52 1.90 -15.58
C ILE A 77 -2.43 2.97 -14.48
N CYS A 78 -1.43 2.90 -13.61
CA CYS A 78 -1.22 3.91 -12.56
C CYS A 78 -1.05 5.31 -13.15
N LYS A 79 -0.29 5.44 -14.25
CA LYS A 79 -0.08 6.71 -14.94
C LYS A 79 -1.38 7.26 -15.54
N GLU A 80 -2.11 6.44 -16.30
CA GLU A 80 -3.39 6.82 -16.87
C GLU A 80 -4.39 7.27 -15.81
N VAL A 81 -4.42 6.56 -14.68
CA VAL A 81 -5.26 6.90 -13.52
C VAL A 81 -4.82 8.21 -12.89
N ALA A 82 -3.52 8.37 -12.63
CA ALA A 82 -2.99 9.59 -12.01
C ALA A 82 -3.29 10.83 -12.86
N GLU A 83 -3.00 10.78 -14.15
CA GLU A 83 -3.24 11.90 -15.07
C GLU A 83 -4.73 12.25 -15.18
N ARG A 84 -5.62 11.24 -15.14
CA ARG A 84 -7.06 11.44 -15.12
C ARG A 84 -7.58 12.05 -13.81
N LEU A 85 -7.08 11.56 -12.67
CA LEU A 85 -7.48 12.02 -11.33
C LEU A 85 -7.06 13.46 -11.07
N PHE A 86 -5.79 13.74 -11.29
CA PHE A 86 -5.18 15.02 -10.91
C PHE A 86 -5.26 16.08 -12.02
N LYS A 87 -5.70 15.71 -13.23
CA LYS A 87 -5.74 16.61 -14.40
C LYS A 87 -4.38 17.27 -14.68
N ARG A 88 -3.30 16.53 -14.46
CA ARG A 88 -1.91 16.96 -14.61
C ARG A 88 -1.09 15.86 -15.27
N PRO A 89 -0.08 16.20 -16.08
CA PRO A 89 0.85 15.21 -16.62
C PRO A 89 1.76 14.66 -15.53
N PHE A 90 2.10 13.38 -15.67
CA PHE A 90 3.08 12.71 -14.82
C PHE A 90 4.23 12.19 -15.67
N HIS A 91 5.45 12.44 -15.23
CA HIS A 91 6.66 12.07 -15.97
C HIS A 91 7.58 11.21 -15.10
N LYS A 92 8.29 10.30 -15.75
CA LYS A 92 9.37 9.54 -15.13
C LYS A 92 10.56 10.45 -14.90
N ILE A 93 11.12 10.47 -13.68
CA ILE A 93 12.25 11.33 -13.30
C ILE A 93 13.33 10.55 -12.58
N ARG A 94 14.57 11.06 -12.63
CA ARG A 94 15.74 10.57 -11.87
C ARG A 94 16.47 11.76 -11.24
N PRO A 95 15.91 12.38 -10.21
CA PRO A 95 16.46 13.60 -9.63
C PRO A 95 17.72 13.31 -8.79
N ASP A 96 18.57 14.32 -8.65
CA ASP A 96 19.84 14.19 -7.90
C ASP A 96 19.64 13.90 -6.42
N PHE A 97 18.54 14.35 -5.83
CA PHE A 97 18.24 14.06 -4.44
C PHE A 97 17.96 12.58 -4.17
N LEU A 98 17.59 11.80 -5.20
CA LEU A 98 17.41 10.34 -5.10
C LEU A 98 18.68 9.55 -5.38
N LYS A 99 19.86 10.13 -5.14
CA LYS A 99 21.12 9.43 -5.29
C LYS A 99 21.22 8.27 -4.29
N ASN A 100 21.51 7.11 -4.78
CA ASN A 100 21.79 5.93 -3.96
C ASN A 100 23.24 6.00 -3.48
N ASP A 101 23.42 6.06 -2.17
CA ASP A 101 24.75 6.24 -1.56
C ASP A 101 25.70 5.08 -1.82
N LYS A 102 25.18 3.86 -2.02
CA LYS A 102 25.98 2.66 -2.30
C LYS A 102 26.46 2.59 -3.76
N THR A 103 25.66 3.05 -4.69
CA THR A 103 25.94 2.89 -6.13
C THR A 103 26.32 4.18 -6.81
N GLY A 104 26.11 5.33 -6.16
CA GLY A 104 26.32 6.66 -6.73
C GLY A 104 25.32 7.02 -7.86
N LYS A 105 24.34 6.17 -8.17
CA LYS A 105 23.36 6.38 -9.23
C LYS A 105 22.06 6.93 -8.68
N ASN A 106 21.41 7.81 -9.44
CA ASN A 106 20.11 8.34 -9.08
C ASN A 106 19.02 7.26 -9.28
N MET A 107 18.18 7.08 -8.26
CA MET A 107 17.00 6.22 -8.35
C MET A 107 15.89 6.94 -9.13
N GLU A 108 14.95 6.15 -9.62
CA GLU A 108 13.86 6.63 -10.47
C GLU A 108 12.57 6.75 -9.67
N ILE A 109 11.76 7.77 -9.98
CA ILE A 109 10.32 7.80 -9.68
C ILE A 109 9.58 7.57 -11.00
N ASP A 110 8.70 6.57 -11.04
CA ASP A 110 8.00 6.17 -12.26
C ASP A 110 7.07 7.26 -12.79
N MET A 111 6.35 7.91 -11.89
CA MET A 111 5.38 8.94 -12.20
C MET A 111 5.53 10.09 -11.20
N TYR A 112 5.90 11.26 -11.67
CA TYR A 112 6.10 12.45 -10.84
C TYR A 112 5.41 13.66 -11.45
N ASN A 113 4.77 14.46 -10.59
CA ASN A 113 4.26 15.78 -10.93
C ASN A 113 4.86 16.82 -9.98
N ASP A 114 5.53 17.82 -10.54
CA ASP A 114 6.27 18.83 -9.75
C ASP A 114 5.33 19.84 -9.06
N GLU A 115 4.21 20.21 -9.69
CA GLU A 115 3.24 21.16 -9.11
C GLU A 115 2.61 20.58 -7.84
N LEU A 116 2.31 19.28 -7.84
CA LEU A 116 1.70 18.57 -6.71
C LEU A 116 2.75 18.08 -5.70
N LYS A 117 4.04 18.11 -6.06
CA LYS A 117 5.12 17.44 -5.31
C LYS A 117 4.73 15.99 -4.98
N LEU A 118 4.17 15.30 -5.98
CA LEU A 118 3.64 13.96 -5.86
C LEU A 118 4.39 12.99 -6.76
N GLY A 119 4.96 11.96 -6.14
CA GLY A 119 5.46 10.75 -6.79
C GLY A 119 4.46 9.61 -6.66
N ILE A 120 4.34 8.80 -7.70
CA ILE A 120 3.57 7.56 -7.67
C ILE A 120 4.45 6.46 -8.26
N GLU A 121 4.48 5.31 -7.59
CA GLU A 121 5.22 4.12 -8.03
C GLU A 121 4.31 2.91 -8.08
N TYR A 122 4.56 2.01 -9.00
CA TYR A 122 3.93 0.71 -9.02
C TYR A 122 4.94 -0.38 -8.67
N ASN A 123 4.81 -0.94 -7.48
CA ASN A 123 5.71 -1.98 -6.99
C ASN A 123 5.22 -3.36 -7.39
N GLY A 124 5.98 -4.02 -8.24
CA GLY A 124 5.77 -5.42 -8.61
C GLY A 124 6.11 -6.38 -7.46
N ILE A 125 5.85 -7.67 -7.65
CA ILE A 125 6.08 -8.72 -6.65
C ILE A 125 7.51 -8.75 -6.10
N GLN A 126 8.51 -8.35 -6.91
CA GLN A 126 9.92 -8.32 -6.54
C GLN A 126 10.23 -7.37 -5.39
N HIS A 127 9.39 -6.41 -5.10
CA HIS A 127 9.55 -5.50 -3.96
C HIS A 127 9.12 -6.12 -2.64
N TYR A 128 8.33 -7.21 -2.68
CA TYR A 128 7.71 -7.81 -1.50
C TYR A 128 8.20 -9.23 -1.21
N LYS A 129 8.68 -9.93 -2.25
CA LYS A 129 9.09 -11.33 -2.14
C LYS A 129 10.39 -11.60 -2.85
N PHE A 130 11.23 -12.42 -2.22
CA PHE A 130 12.37 -12.98 -2.91
C PHE A 130 11.91 -13.82 -4.10
N SER A 131 12.51 -13.57 -5.25
CA SER A 131 12.29 -14.35 -6.46
C SER A 131 13.60 -14.54 -7.21
N PRO A 132 14.06 -15.78 -7.48
CA PRO A 132 15.29 -16.02 -8.23
C PRO A 132 15.29 -15.39 -9.64
N TYR A 133 14.12 -15.13 -10.19
CA TYR A 133 13.98 -14.47 -11.48
C TYR A 133 14.41 -13.00 -11.44
N TYR A 134 14.05 -12.28 -10.38
CA TYR A 134 14.37 -10.86 -10.21
C TYR A 134 15.66 -10.64 -9.42
N HIS A 135 15.99 -11.55 -8.49
CA HIS A 135 17.11 -11.46 -7.57
C HIS A 135 18.18 -12.49 -7.91
N ARG A 136 18.90 -12.23 -9.00
CA ARG A 136 19.83 -13.19 -9.63
C ARG A 136 21.02 -13.53 -8.77
N ASN A 137 21.47 -12.62 -7.90
CA ASN A 137 22.54 -12.85 -6.94
C ASN A 137 22.01 -13.32 -5.56
N GLY A 138 20.79 -13.87 -5.55
CA GLY A 138 20.18 -14.43 -4.33
C GLY A 138 19.58 -13.40 -3.40
N GLN A 139 19.51 -13.73 -2.13
CA GLN A 139 18.90 -12.93 -1.07
C GLN A 139 19.47 -11.51 -0.97
N LYS A 140 20.74 -11.33 -1.32
CA LYS A 140 21.40 -10.02 -1.31
C LYS A 140 20.71 -9.01 -2.25
N ASP A 141 20.32 -9.44 -3.44
CA ASP A 141 19.63 -8.55 -4.39
C ASP A 141 18.28 -8.10 -3.85
N PHE A 142 17.59 -8.98 -3.11
CA PHE A 142 16.32 -8.64 -2.47
C PHE A 142 16.51 -7.63 -1.34
N GLU A 143 17.53 -7.83 -0.48
CA GLU A 143 17.87 -6.87 0.57
C GLU A 143 18.29 -5.51 0.00
N GLU A 144 19.02 -5.50 -1.12
CA GLU A 144 19.36 -4.27 -1.82
C GLU A 144 18.11 -3.59 -2.44
N GLN A 145 17.11 -4.35 -2.88
CA GLN A 145 15.83 -3.81 -3.33
C GLN A 145 15.10 -3.13 -2.18
N LEU A 146 14.93 -3.81 -1.05
CA LEU A 146 14.29 -3.24 0.13
C LEU A 146 15.01 -1.98 0.64
N TYR A 147 16.34 -2.00 0.63
CA TYR A 147 17.14 -0.81 0.99
C TYR A 147 16.86 0.37 0.04
N ARG A 148 16.80 0.13 -1.27
CA ARG A 148 16.49 1.18 -2.25
C ARG A 148 15.09 1.77 -2.06
N ASP A 149 14.11 0.92 -1.80
CA ASP A 149 12.74 1.35 -1.59
C ASP A 149 12.63 2.25 -0.35
N LYS A 150 13.20 1.83 0.78
CA LYS A 150 13.24 2.63 2.00
C LYS A 150 14.02 3.94 1.83
N LEU A 151 15.18 3.90 1.17
CA LEU A 151 15.96 5.11 0.89
C LEU A 151 15.18 6.11 0.03
N LYS A 152 14.42 5.62 -0.95
CA LYS A 152 13.59 6.45 -1.82
C LYS A 152 12.48 7.16 -1.03
N GLU A 153 11.77 6.43 -0.17
CA GLU A 153 10.74 7.01 0.71
C GLU A 153 11.33 8.10 1.59
N GLN A 154 12.44 7.82 2.28
CA GLN A 154 13.12 8.78 3.13
C GLN A 154 13.56 10.04 2.35
N ARG A 155 14.18 9.88 1.19
CA ARG A 155 14.64 11.01 0.37
C ARG A 155 13.47 11.85 -0.16
N CYS A 156 12.37 11.23 -0.53
CA CYS A 156 11.16 11.94 -0.93
C CYS A 156 10.61 12.79 0.23
N GLU A 157 10.54 12.21 1.44
CA GLU A 157 10.08 12.93 2.63
C GLU A 157 10.99 14.11 2.97
N GLU A 158 12.33 13.94 2.97
CA GLU A 158 13.31 14.99 3.19
C GLU A 158 13.15 16.18 2.22
N HIS A 159 12.63 15.91 1.00
CA HIS A 159 12.41 16.94 -0.03
C HIS A 159 10.95 17.38 -0.15
N ASN A 160 10.12 17.06 0.85
CA ASN A 160 8.68 17.37 0.87
C ASN A 160 7.92 16.82 -0.37
N ILE A 161 8.37 15.70 -0.90
CA ILE A 161 7.69 14.99 -1.98
C ILE A 161 6.85 13.88 -1.36
N LYS A 162 5.57 13.92 -1.62
CA LYS A 162 4.62 12.89 -1.22
C LYS A 162 4.76 11.70 -2.16
N LEU A 163 4.99 10.51 -1.63
CA LEU A 163 5.15 9.30 -2.43
C LEU A 163 3.98 8.35 -2.18
N ILE A 164 3.29 7.95 -3.25
CA ILE A 164 2.28 6.90 -3.22
C ILE A 164 2.86 5.67 -3.88
N VAL A 165 2.98 4.58 -3.12
CA VAL A 165 3.37 3.28 -3.64
C VAL A 165 2.12 2.44 -3.85
N VAL A 166 1.92 1.96 -5.08
CA VAL A 166 0.81 1.07 -5.46
C VAL A 166 1.36 -0.35 -5.55
N PRO A 167 1.00 -1.25 -4.62
CA PRO A 167 1.46 -2.64 -4.66
C PRO A 167 0.81 -3.42 -5.81
N TYR A 168 1.51 -4.42 -6.33
CA TYR A 168 1.02 -5.33 -7.38
C TYR A 168 -0.29 -6.07 -6.99
N LEU A 169 -0.59 -6.14 -5.70
CA LEU A 169 -1.80 -6.75 -5.16
C LEU A 169 -3.07 -5.93 -5.43
N VAL A 170 -2.92 -4.63 -5.66
CA VAL A 170 -4.06 -3.76 -6.01
C VAL A 170 -4.53 -4.11 -7.42
N LYS A 171 -5.76 -4.56 -7.54
CA LYS A 171 -6.33 -4.93 -8.83
C LYS A 171 -6.46 -3.71 -9.74
N PRO A 172 -6.35 -3.88 -11.08
CA PRO A 172 -6.43 -2.78 -12.02
C PRO A 172 -7.65 -1.87 -11.86
N ASN A 173 -8.81 -2.44 -11.55
CA ASN A 173 -10.05 -1.70 -11.32
C ASN A 173 -10.12 -0.99 -9.95
N GLU A 174 -9.19 -1.29 -9.04
CA GLU A 174 -9.11 -0.71 -7.70
C GLU A 174 -8.02 0.38 -7.60
N ILE A 175 -7.12 0.47 -8.57
CA ILE A 175 -5.98 1.41 -8.57
C ILE A 175 -6.47 2.87 -8.43
N GLU A 176 -7.55 3.25 -9.09
CA GLU A 176 -8.07 4.61 -9.00
C GLU A 176 -8.50 4.96 -7.57
N ASN A 177 -9.29 4.09 -6.97
CA ASN A 177 -9.74 4.31 -5.59
C ASN A 177 -8.57 4.30 -4.61
N TYR A 178 -7.61 3.39 -4.81
CA TYR A 178 -6.40 3.31 -3.98
C TYR A 178 -5.59 4.61 -4.03
N ILE A 179 -5.29 5.12 -5.22
CA ILE A 179 -4.54 6.37 -5.40
C ILE A 179 -5.33 7.55 -4.81
N ARG A 180 -6.63 7.61 -5.04
CA ARG A 180 -7.52 8.66 -4.50
C ARG A 180 -7.45 8.72 -2.97
N VAL A 181 -7.65 7.59 -2.31
CA VAL A 181 -7.63 7.50 -0.84
C VAL A 181 -6.25 7.86 -0.28
N LYS A 182 -5.17 7.34 -0.88
CA LYS A 182 -3.80 7.69 -0.45
C LYS A 182 -3.51 9.18 -0.64
N ALA A 183 -3.93 9.78 -1.75
CA ALA A 183 -3.75 11.21 -2.00
C ALA A 183 -4.52 12.07 -0.99
N GLN A 184 -5.76 11.71 -0.67
CA GLN A 184 -6.56 12.40 0.36
C GLN A 184 -5.88 12.32 1.73
N ASN A 185 -5.36 11.17 2.12
CA ASN A 185 -4.63 10.99 3.38
C ASN A 185 -3.36 11.85 3.44
N LEU A 186 -2.75 12.11 2.29
CA LEU A 186 -1.60 13.01 2.16
C LEU A 186 -2.01 14.49 2.03
N GLY A 187 -3.30 14.82 2.13
CA GLY A 187 -3.80 16.19 2.00
C GLY A 187 -3.73 16.75 0.57
N ILE A 188 -3.74 15.88 -0.44
CA ILE A 188 -3.83 16.28 -1.84
C ILE A 188 -5.31 16.21 -2.24
N LEU A 189 -5.85 17.35 -2.70
CA LEU A 189 -7.22 17.41 -3.21
C LEU A 189 -7.29 16.73 -4.58
N VAL A 190 -8.31 15.88 -4.75
CA VAL A 190 -8.59 15.10 -5.97
C VAL A 190 -10.01 15.36 -6.42
#